data_9c8f98665db910a086d8f72ae5c5039e
#
_entry.id   9c8f98665db910a086d8f72ae5c5039e
#
_cell.length_a   1.000
_cell.length_b   1.000
_cell.length_c   1.000
_cell.angle_alpha   90.00
_cell.angle_beta   90.00
_cell.angle_gamma   90.00
#
_symmetry.space_group_name_H-M   'P 1'
#
loop_
_entity.id
_entity.type
_entity.pdbx_description
1 polymer ?
#
loop_
_entity_poly.entity_id
_entity_poly.type
_entity_poly.pdbx_seq_one_letter_code
_entity_poly.pdbx_strand_id
1 'polypeptide(L)'
;MRRRLPTEIEVVGVATSLRIVCEYNYLSSVLKYSVSMKKAVIFSMSEDTDEIRSLLQTLRVEVIKEFVQNRTQPHRTSFLGPGKINEILKEIEGMEVDLIVVSGILKPSQHHFLEMKFQKECIDRTGVILRIFTDHAHTPEAIAQVTLAKLRYELPFLREWIHKAKSGDRPGFLAGGAYATDVYFEHAKTQARRIERSLAELSKQREVTRAKRREKGYSLVSLAGYTNAGKSALMNKLCDASVEVDDRLFSTLSTTTRRVSGIKGNVLMSDTVGFIKDLPPDLIDAFNSTLEEIFYADMILLVFDASESDELVLSKLSTSLRILLSKIESRSIIVLGNKIDLIPLRLRKRVFNLVESVVKPYELLLVSSVSEDGLDILKEKIMKVQGHSLIIEAVMPLTDEVYSLASHLRSSAEISLKVVGGHAEVLIRCKPEDSGKIISLLYGAGAVKVSSNSELSEAPPSRELQSTGNEGAPLS
;
A
#
# COMPACT_ATOMS: atom_id res chain seq x y z
N MET A 1 26.29 -46.69 -14.27
CA MET A 1 25.97 -45.45 -14.97
C MET A 1 25.05 -44.57 -14.09
N ARG A 2 25.65 -43.61 -13.41
CA ARG A 2 24.93 -42.67 -12.52
C ARG A 2 24.50 -41.49 -13.35
N ARG A 3 23.19 -41.24 -13.48
CA ARG A 3 22.66 -40.02 -14.06
C ARG A 3 22.76 -38.87 -13.03
N ARG A 4 23.51 -37.85 -13.37
CA ARG A 4 23.65 -36.62 -12.60
C ARG A 4 22.35 -35.82 -12.68
N LEU A 5 21.88 -35.34 -11.51
CA LEU A 5 20.85 -34.34 -11.36
C LEU A 5 21.38 -32.99 -11.89
N PRO A 6 20.56 -32.13 -12.49
CA PRO A 6 21.00 -30.81 -12.92
C PRO A 6 21.13 -29.87 -11.70
N THR A 7 22.17 -29.11 -11.76
CA THR A 7 22.84 -28.38 -10.72
C THR A 7 22.07 -27.12 -10.23
N GLU A 8 22.20 -26.92 -8.92
CA GLU A 8 21.83 -25.75 -8.11
C GLU A 8 22.42 -24.38 -8.57
N ILE A 9 22.94 -24.24 -9.77
CA ILE A 9 23.74 -23.08 -10.20
C ILE A 9 22.92 -21.88 -10.65
N GLU A 10 21.67 -22.05 -11.11
CA GLU A 10 20.86 -20.91 -11.58
C GLU A 10 20.15 -20.13 -10.46
N VAL A 11 19.85 -20.77 -9.32
CA VAL A 11 19.24 -20.09 -8.16
C VAL A 11 20.27 -19.28 -7.36
N VAL A 12 21.55 -19.67 -7.42
CA VAL A 12 22.67 -19.01 -6.73
C VAL A 12 22.99 -17.65 -7.34
N GLY A 13 22.79 -17.44 -8.64
CA GLY A 13 23.11 -16.17 -9.32
C GLY A 13 22.28 -14.98 -8.86
N VAL A 14 20.98 -15.14 -8.65
CA VAL A 14 20.08 -14.07 -8.18
C VAL A 14 20.31 -13.79 -6.69
N ALA A 15 20.48 -14.83 -5.89
CA ALA A 15 20.78 -14.70 -4.46
C ALA A 15 22.15 -14.06 -4.21
N THR A 16 23.15 -14.31 -5.04
CA THR A 16 24.49 -13.72 -4.90
C THR A 16 24.51 -12.24 -5.29
N SER A 17 23.75 -11.84 -6.32
CA SER A 17 23.62 -10.43 -6.71
C SER A 17 22.87 -9.61 -5.65
N LEU A 18 21.83 -10.18 -5.03
CA LEU A 18 21.12 -9.57 -3.90
C LEU A 18 21.99 -9.52 -2.63
N ARG A 19 22.83 -10.53 -2.41
CA ARG A 19 23.76 -10.59 -1.28
C ARG A 19 24.84 -9.50 -1.34
N ILE A 20 25.38 -9.22 -2.53
CA ILE A 20 26.36 -8.14 -2.73
C ILE A 20 25.72 -6.76 -2.49
N VAL A 21 24.46 -6.54 -2.90
CA VAL A 21 23.71 -5.29 -2.62
C VAL A 21 23.41 -5.16 -1.12
N CYS A 22 23.08 -6.27 -0.44
CA CYS A 22 22.88 -6.27 1.02
C CYS A 22 24.17 -6.01 1.78
N GLU A 23 25.31 -6.60 1.39
CA GLU A 23 26.59 -6.41 2.06
C GLU A 23 27.13 -4.97 1.92
N TYR A 24 26.93 -4.32 0.76
CA TYR A 24 27.39 -2.94 0.56
C TYR A 24 26.55 -1.92 1.35
N ASN A 25 25.24 -2.10 1.44
CA ASN A 25 24.35 -1.28 2.28
C ASN A 25 24.52 -1.59 3.78
N TYR A 26 24.75 -2.86 4.13
CA TYR A 26 25.00 -3.27 5.51
C TYR A 26 26.33 -2.71 6.05
N LEU A 27 27.40 -2.75 5.28
CA LEU A 27 28.71 -2.17 5.67
C LEU A 27 28.65 -0.64 5.76
N SER A 28 27.92 0.06 4.86
CA SER A 28 27.77 1.50 4.95
C SER A 28 26.85 1.96 6.10
N SER A 29 25.87 1.13 6.50
CA SER A 29 24.99 1.42 7.63
C SER A 29 25.64 1.04 8.97
N VAL A 30 26.36 -0.09 9.06
CA VAL A 30 26.99 -0.56 10.30
C VAL A 30 28.18 0.32 10.71
N LEU A 31 28.92 0.92 9.76
CA LEU A 31 30.03 1.82 10.05
C LEU A 31 29.62 3.24 10.47
N LYS A 32 28.34 3.60 10.43
CA LYS A 32 27.85 4.95 10.78
C LYS A 32 26.97 5.06 12.02
N TYR A 33 26.70 3.99 12.74
CA TYR A 33 25.92 4.07 13.99
C TYR A 33 26.81 4.14 15.24
N SER A 34 27.42 5.29 15.49
CA SER A 34 27.63 5.73 16.87
C SER A 34 26.28 6.22 17.40
N VAL A 35 25.93 5.81 18.64
CA VAL A 35 24.64 5.93 19.32
C VAL A 35 24.21 7.37 19.65
N SER A 36 24.68 8.39 18.94
CA SER A 36 24.26 9.78 19.12
C SER A 36 23.05 10.08 18.22
N MET A 37 21.94 10.53 18.81
CA MET A 37 20.79 11.01 18.06
C MET A 37 21.24 12.16 17.17
N LYS A 38 20.99 12.05 15.84
CA LYS A 38 21.29 13.14 14.91
C LYS A 38 20.44 14.35 15.22
N LYS A 39 21.02 15.53 15.18
CA LYS A 39 20.37 16.81 15.41
C LYS A 39 20.07 17.50 14.08
N ALA A 40 18.83 17.88 13.84
CA ALA A 40 18.40 18.51 12.59
C ALA A 40 17.80 19.89 12.81
N VAL A 41 17.93 20.71 11.76
CA VAL A 41 17.15 21.94 11.60
C VAL A 41 16.22 21.80 10.40
N ILE A 42 15.00 22.34 10.52
CA ILE A 42 13.99 22.29 9.46
C ILE A 42 13.93 23.63 8.74
N PHE A 43 13.92 23.59 7.41
CA PHE A 43 13.63 24.74 6.55
C PHE A 43 12.26 24.56 5.91
N SER A 44 11.33 25.47 6.18
CA SER A 44 9.96 25.41 5.68
C SER A 44 9.53 26.70 5.00
N MET A 45 8.63 26.57 4.01
CA MET A 45 7.95 27.71 3.38
C MET A 45 6.56 27.95 3.98
N SER A 46 6.10 27.13 4.91
CA SER A 46 4.83 27.26 5.62
C SER A 46 5.02 26.95 7.10
N GLU A 47 4.07 27.36 7.92
CA GLU A 47 4.07 27.06 9.35
C GLU A 47 3.65 25.61 9.64
N ASP A 48 3.06 24.92 8.67
CA ASP A 48 2.70 23.50 8.78
C ASP A 48 3.96 22.63 8.63
N THR A 49 4.59 22.31 9.77
CA THR A 49 5.78 21.46 9.85
C THR A 49 5.49 20.14 10.56
N ASP A 50 4.25 19.86 10.95
CA ASP A 50 3.89 18.70 11.77
C ASP A 50 4.19 17.38 11.08
N GLU A 51 3.94 17.29 9.78
CA GLU A 51 4.24 16.08 9.00
C GLU A 51 5.74 15.79 9.00
N ILE A 52 6.58 16.77 8.64
CA ILE A 52 8.04 16.56 8.54
C ILE A 52 8.65 16.28 9.91
N ARG A 53 8.11 16.87 10.98
CA ARG A 53 8.48 16.59 12.36
C ARG A 53 8.18 15.14 12.74
N SER A 54 6.99 14.66 12.41
CA SER A 54 6.58 13.26 12.65
C SER A 54 7.46 12.26 11.87
N LEU A 55 7.84 12.60 10.64
CA LEU A 55 8.78 11.80 9.84
C LEU A 55 10.17 11.75 10.48
N LEU A 56 10.69 12.87 10.98
CA LEU A 56 11.99 12.93 11.66
C LEU A 56 11.98 12.20 12.99
N GLN A 57 10.88 12.27 13.75
CA GLN A 57 10.70 11.49 14.96
C GLN A 57 10.74 9.98 14.68
N THR A 58 10.16 9.53 13.57
CA THR A 58 10.24 8.12 13.12
C THR A 58 11.70 7.70 12.89
N LEU A 59 12.54 8.58 12.35
CA LEU A 59 13.98 8.35 12.16
C LEU A 59 14.82 8.55 13.44
N ARG A 60 14.21 8.88 14.57
CA ARG A 60 14.91 9.23 15.83
C ARG A 60 15.88 10.39 15.64
N VAL A 61 15.50 11.38 14.85
CA VAL A 61 16.25 12.62 14.63
C VAL A 61 15.65 13.71 15.49
N GLU A 62 16.47 14.36 16.30
CA GLU A 62 16.07 15.47 17.15
C GLU A 62 15.98 16.77 16.34
N VAL A 63 14.82 17.43 16.34
CA VAL A 63 14.65 18.75 15.73
C VAL A 63 15.03 19.83 16.72
N ILE A 64 16.15 20.49 16.47
CA ILE A 64 16.66 21.56 17.36
C ILE A 64 15.92 22.87 17.09
N LYS A 65 15.72 23.20 15.80
CA LYS A 65 15.14 24.48 15.39
C LYS A 65 14.43 24.38 14.05
N GLU A 66 13.42 25.21 13.89
CA GLU A 66 12.67 25.35 12.65
C GLU A 66 12.79 26.77 12.12
N PHE A 67 13.06 26.89 10.85
CA PHE A 67 13.17 28.17 10.14
C PHE A 67 12.07 28.25 9.08
N VAL A 68 11.09 29.09 9.34
CA VAL A 68 9.97 29.30 8.44
C VAL A 68 10.13 30.61 7.68
N GLN A 69 9.82 30.57 6.41
CA GLN A 69 9.69 31.75 5.57
C GLN A 69 8.44 31.58 4.69
N ASN A 70 7.33 32.18 5.07
CA ASN A 70 6.06 32.09 4.34
C ASN A 70 6.23 32.59 2.89
N ARG A 71 6.18 31.63 1.95
CA ARG A 71 6.30 31.89 0.50
C ARG A 71 5.42 30.89 -0.26
N THR A 72 4.89 31.35 -1.38
CA THR A 72 4.10 30.49 -2.29
C THR A 72 5.00 29.65 -3.22
N GLN A 73 6.22 30.10 -3.50
CA GLN A 73 7.17 29.40 -4.36
C GLN A 73 8.58 29.42 -3.77
N PRO A 74 9.35 28.33 -3.92
CA PRO A 74 10.72 28.27 -3.44
C PRO A 74 11.61 29.25 -4.24
N HIS A 75 12.59 29.80 -3.56
CA HIS A 75 13.62 30.60 -4.23
C HIS A 75 14.42 29.75 -5.21
N ARG A 76 14.74 30.29 -6.40
CA ARG A 76 15.30 29.53 -7.51
C ARG A 76 16.57 28.76 -7.16
N THR A 77 17.48 29.35 -6.37
CA THR A 77 18.80 28.77 -6.05
C THR A 77 18.94 28.23 -4.65
N SER A 78 18.20 28.76 -3.66
CA SER A 78 18.45 28.50 -2.24
C SER A 78 17.24 27.99 -1.47
N PHE A 79 16.13 27.65 -2.12
CA PHE A 79 14.84 27.24 -1.54
C PHE A 79 14.20 28.36 -0.70
N LEU A 80 14.84 28.77 0.41
CA LEU A 80 14.52 30.03 1.12
C LEU A 80 15.24 31.23 0.48
N GLY A 81 14.76 32.44 0.76
CA GLY A 81 15.41 33.64 0.25
C GLY A 81 16.84 33.82 0.77
N PRO A 82 17.74 34.46 -0.01
CA PRO A 82 19.14 34.58 0.39
C PRO A 82 19.38 35.35 1.69
N GLY A 83 18.53 36.35 2.00
CA GLY A 83 18.57 37.05 3.28
C GLY A 83 18.27 36.12 4.45
N LYS A 84 17.24 35.26 4.32
CA LYS A 84 16.89 34.25 5.35
C LYS A 84 18.00 33.22 5.52
N ILE A 85 18.64 32.78 4.43
CA ILE A 85 19.80 31.87 4.50
C ILE A 85 20.96 32.46 5.32
N ASN A 86 21.25 33.76 5.13
CA ASN A 86 22.33 34.42 5.89
C ASN A 86 21.97 34.64 7.36
N GLU A 87 20.69 34.86 7.68
CA GLU A 87 20.17 34.90 9.04
C GLU A 87 20.33 33.53 9.71
N ILE A 88 19.90 32.46 9.05
CA ILE A 88 20.02 31.09 9.54
C ILE A 88 21.47 30.71 9.82
N LEU A 89 22.40 31.04 8.92
CA LEU A 89 23.81 30.75 9.12
C LEU A 89 24.35 31.34 10.43
N LYS A 90 24.00 32.59 10.72
CA LYS A 90 24.39 33.25 11.98
C LYS A 90 23.77 32.58 13.20
N GLU A 91 22.51 32.16 13.07
CA GLU A 91 21.78 31.55 14.19
C GLU A 91 22.23 30.13 14.53
N ILE A 92 22.66 29.35 13.54
CA ILE A 92 23.14 27.97 13.77
C ILE A 92 24.65 27.93 14.07
N GLU A 93 25.34 29.06 14.00
CA GLU A 93 26.76 29.17 14.36
C GLU A 93 26.94 28.79 15.83
N GLY A 94 27.76 27.76 16.10
CA GLY A 94 27.96 27.21 17.44
C GLY A 94 26.94 26.16 17.88
N MET A 95 25.90 25.86 17.08
CA MET A 95 25.01 24.75 17.36
C MET A 95 25.52 23.43 16.77
N GLU A 96 25.32 22.34 17.49
CA GLU A 96 25.58 21.00 16.98
C GLU A 96 24.46 20.57 16.02
N VAL A 97 24.60 20.91 14.75
CA VAL A 97 23.65 20.52 13.67
C VAL A 97 24.33 19.48 12.79
N ASP A 98 23.71 18.32 12.63
CA ASP A 98 24.19 17.23 11.77
C ASP A 98 23.52 17.26 10.40
N LEU A 99 22.26 17.70 10.35
CA LEU A 99 21.39 17.54 9.20
C LEU A 99 20.52 18.78 8.97
N ILE A 100 20.41 19.21 7.72
CA ILE A 100 19.44 20.21 7.29
C ILE A 100 18.32 19.49 6.56
N VAL A 101 17.11 19.70 7.00
CA VAL A 101 15.90 19.07 6.43
C VAL A 101 15.03 20.15 5.81
N VAL A 102 14.67 19.94 4.56
CA VAL A 102 13.78 20.85 3.83
C VAL A 102 12.40 20.21 3.75
N SER A 103 11.36 20.92 4.20
CA SER A 103 9.98 20.40 4.23
C SER A 103 9.34 20.24 2.84
N GLY A 104 9.98 20.75 1.78
CA GLY A 104 9.54 20.63 0.39
C GLY A 104 10.43 19.70 -0.43
N ILE A 105 10.32 19.79 -1.75
CA ILE A 105 11.16 19.06 -2.72
C ILE A 105 12.27 20.00 -3.20
N LEU A 106 13.51 19.54 -3.15
CA LEU A 106 14.67 20.28 -3.61
C LEU A 106 14.99 20.00 -5.08
N LYS A 107 15.28 21.05 -5.82
CA LYS A 107 15.95 20.91 -7.13
C LYS A 107 17.44 20.58 -6.90
N PRO A 108 18.10 19.85 -7.82
CA PRO A 108 19.52 19.52 -7.69
C PRO A 108 20.43 20.73 -7.43
N SER A 109 20.19 21.86 -8.10
CA SER A 109 20.94 23.10 -7.90
C SER A 109 20.73 23.73 -6.51
N GLN A 110 19.50 23.62 -5.95
CA GLN A 110 19.21 24.09 -4.60
C GLN A 110 19.90 23.22 -3.55
N HIS A 111 19.84 21.91 -3.73
CA HIS A 111 20.50 20.95 -2.86
C HIS A 111 22.02 21.23 -2.81
N HIS A 112 22.66 21.31 -3.97
CA HIS A 112 24.09 21.65 -4.07
C HIS A 112 24.42 22.97 -3.37
N PHE A 113 23.61 24.02 -3.61
CA PHE A 113 23.81 25.32 -2.97
C PHE A 113 23.74 25.25 -1.44
N LEU A 114 22.75 24.55 -0.91
CA LEU A 114 22.56 24.42 0.54
C LEU A 114 23.72 23.64 1.18
N GLU A 115 24.14 22.51 0.60
CA GLU A 115 25.26 21.72 1.12
C GLU A 115 26.58 22.52 1.09
N MET A 116 26.83 23.25 0.00
CA MET A 116 28.02 24.10 -0.09
C MET A 116 27.98 25.25 0.93
N LYS A 117 26.83 25.86 1.15
CA LYS A 117 26.69 27.02 2.00
C LYS A 117 26.75 26.67 3.50
N PHE A 118 26.13 25.56 3.90
CA PHE A 118 26.08 25.14 5.30
C PHE A 118 27.15 24.12 5.68
N GLN A 119 27.85 23.52 4.72
CA GLN A 119 28.84 22.45 4.93
C GLN A 119 28.24 21.29 5.77
N LYS A 120 26.94 21.00 5.58
CA LYS A 120 26.18 19.99 6.26
C LYS A 120 25.39 19.16 5.25
N GLU A 121 25.07 17.92 5.61
CA GLU A 121 24.18 17.08 4.81
C GLU A 121 22.81 17.75 4.71
N CYS A 122 22.29 17.91 3.48
CA CYS A 122 20.96 18.44 3.22
C CYS A 122 20.08 17.34 2.63
N ILE A 123 18.90 17.17 3.19
CA ILE A 123 17.88 16.29 2.62
C ILE A 123 16.56 17.02 2.52
N ASP A 124 15.77 16.65 1.54
CA ASP A 124 14.40 17.12 1.42
C ASP A 124 13.40 16.09 1.98
N ARG A 125 12.13 16.43 1.93
CA ARG A 125 11.05 15.54 2.39
C ARG A 125 11.12 14.16 1.73
N THR A 126 11.46 14.09 0.44
CA THR A 126 11.62 12.81 -0.29
C THR A 126 12.76 11.98 0.28
N GLY A 127 13.90 12.60 0.54
CA GLY A 127 15.05 11.96 1.17
C GLY A 127 14.75 11.42 2.58
N VAL A 128 13.96 12.16 3.38
CA VAL A 128 13.50 11.69 4.70
C VAL A 128 12.64 10.43 4.57
N ILE A 129 11.66 10.43 3.67
CA ILE A 129 10.77 9.28 3.43
C ILE A 129 11.60 8.06 2.97
N LEU A 130 12.56 8.25 2.06
CA LEU A 130 13.43 7.17 1.58
C LEU A 130 14.29 6.57 2.70
N ARG A 131 14.75 7.38 3.67
CA ARG A 131 15.46 6.87 4.86
C ARG A 131 14.56 6.00 5.73
N ILE A 132 13.34 6.45 6.00
CA ILE A 132 12.36 5.65 6.76
C ILE A 132 12.12 4.32 6.04
N PHE A 133 11.93 4.35 4.74
CA PHE A 133 11.74 3.12 3.96
C PHE A 133 12.96 2.21 3.97
N THR A 134 14.17 2.77 3.98
CA THR A 134 15.40 1.98 4.09
C THR A 134 15.46 1.24 5.43
N ASP A 135 15.05 1.90 6.51
CA ASP A 135 15.06 1.31 7.86
C ASP A 135 13.97 0.23 8.02
N HIS A 136 12.84 0.33 7.30
CA HIS A 136 11.73 -0.64 7.36
C HIS A 136 11.75 -1.71 6.27
N ALA A 137 12.71 -1.68 5.33
CA ALA A 137 12.83 -2.66 4.27
C ALA A 137 13.54 -3.93 4.77
N HIS A 138 12.77 -4.98 5.07
CA HIS A 138 13.32 -6.24 5.61
C HIS A 138 13.27 -7.40 4.60
N THR A 139 12.45 -7.31 3.54
CA THR A 139 12.41 -8.33 2.50
C THR A 139 13.35 -8.00 1.35
N PRO A 140 13.94 -9.00 0.64
CA PRO A 140 14.80 -8.74 -0.51
C PRO A 140 14.14 -7.87 -1.58
N GLU A 141 12.83 -8.04 -1.79
CA GLU A 141 12.07 -7.24 -2.74
C GLU A 141 11.92 -5.79 -2.28
N ALA A 142 11.53 -5.55 -1.01
CA ALA A 142 11.41 -4.21 -0.44
C ALA A 142 12.76 -3.48 -0.46
N ILE A 143 13.86 -4.17 -0.10
CA ILE A 143 15.22 -3.61 -0.18
C ILE A 143 15.56 -3.21 -1.62
N ALA A 144 15.25 -4.05 -2.60
CA ALA A 144 15.49 -3.76 -4.01
C ALA A 144 14.68 -2.53 -4.48
N GLN A 145 13.41 -2.43 -4.10
CA GLN A 145 12.54 -1.30 -4.44
C GLN A 145 13.03 0.00 -3.82
N VAL A 146 13.33 0.00 -2.52
CA VAL A 146 13.85 1.19 -1.83
C VAL A 146 15.20 1.60 -2.40
N THR A 147 16.08 0.63 -2.71
CA THR A 147 17.37 0.92 -3.34
C THR A 147 17.20 1.55 -4.71
N LEU A 148 16.26 1.05 -5.53
CA LEU A 148 15.95 1.63 -6.84
C LEU A 148 15.42 3.05 -6.70
N ALA A 149 14.47 3.29 -5.79
CA ALA A 149 13.93 4.61 -5.51
C ALA A 149 15.02 5.59 -5.06
N LYS A 150 15.90 5.14 -4.15
CA LYS A 150 17.05 5.93 -3.67
C LYS A 150 18.00 6.29 -4.80
N LEU A 151 18.36 5.34 -5.66
CA LEU A 151 19.21 5.58 -6.81
C LEU A 151 18.59 6.59 -7.79
N ARG A 152 17.28 6.46 -8.08
CA ARG A 152 16.55 7.40 -8.96
C ARG A 152 16.51 8.80 -8.36
N TYR A 153 16.34 8.92 -7.05
CA TYR A 153 16.35 10.18 -6.33
C TYR A 153 17.74 10.81 -6.31
N GLU A 154 18.83 10.05 -6.11
CA GLU A 154 20.19 10.54 -6.01
C GLU A 154 20.83 10.89 -7.37
N LEU A 155 20.48 10.19 -8.44
CA LEU A 155 21.07 10.38 -9.76
C LEU A 155 21.01 11.82 -10.29
N PRO A 156 19.92 12.59 -10.17
CA PRO A 156 19.88 14.00 -10.58
C PRO A 156 20.83 14.88 -9.76
N PHE A 157 20.97 14.62 -8.45
CA PHE A 157 21.90 15.37 -7.60
C PHE A 157 23.34 15.07 -7.95
N LEU A 158 23.69 13.82 -8.16
CA LEU A 158 25.03 13.41 -8.63
C LEU A 158 25.38 14.06 -9.96
N ARG A 159 24.44 14.14 -10.89
CA ARG A 159 24.62 14.79 -12.19
C ARG A 159 24.94 16.27 -12.04
N GLU A 160 24.25 16.98 -11.16
CA GLU A 160 24.49 18.39 -10.87
C GLU A 160 25.90 18.59 -10.23
N TRP A 161 26.26 17.73 -9.27
CA TRP A 161 27.59 17.75 -8.66
C TRP A 161 28.73 17.56 -9.69
N ILE A 162 28.58 16.60 -10.61
CA ILE A 162 29.53 16.37 -11.70
C ILE A 162 29.65 17.61 -12.59
N HIS A 163 28.52 18.20 -12.95
CA HIS A 163 28.48 19.40 -13.78
C HIS A 163 29.19 20.57 -13.10
N LYS A 164 28.93 20.80 -11.83
CA LYS A 164 29.56 21.86 -11.04
C LYS A 164 31.04 21.61 -10.82
N ALA A 165 31.46 20.38 -10.55
CA ALA A 165 32.86 20.01 -10.41
C ALA A 165 33.66 20.27 -11.71
N LYS A 166 33.04 20.02 -12.89
CA LYS A 166 33.66 20.29 -14.21
C LYS A 166 33.72 21.79 -14.55
N SER A 167 32.78 22.59 -14.00
CA SER A 167 32.75 24.05 -14.22
C SER A 167 33.66 24.87 -13.28
N GLY A 168 34.42 24.22 -12.40
CA GLY A 168 35.39 24.85 -11.51
C GLY A 168 34.91 25.17 -10.09
N ASP A 169 33.62 24.94 -9.79
CA ASP A 169 33.09 24.97 -8.42
C ASP A 169 33.55 23.72 -7.66
N ARG A 170 34.55 23.88 -6.78
CA ARG A 170 35.10 22.74 -6.00
C ARG A 170 34.08 22.24 -4.97
N PRO A 171 33.68 20.94 -4.98
CA PRO A 171 32.85 20.37 -3.94
C PRO A 171 33.64 20.19 -2.64
N GLY A 172 33.20 20.83 -1.57
CA GLY A 172 33.88 20.77 -0.26
C GLY A 172 33.78 19.46 0.47
N PHE A 173 32.80 18.63 0.22
CA PHE A 173 32.46 17.45 1.06
C PHE A 173 32.79 16.08 0.42
N LEU A 174 32.81 15.97 -0.90
CA LEU A 174 33.16 14.74 -1.63
C LEU A 174 34.50 14.92 -2.37
N ALA A 175 35.61 14.84 -1.65
CA ALA A 175 36.96 15.05 -2.15
C ALA A 175 37.52 13.98 -3.11
N GLY A 176 36.65 13.33 -3.88
CA GLY A 176 37.01 12.23 -4.80
C GLY A 176 37.26 12.61 -6.26
N GLY A 177 37.30 13.89 -6.61
CA GLY A 177 37.59 14.36 -7.98
C GLY A 177 36.46 14.02 -8.99
N ALA A 178 36.35 14.78 -10.07
CA ALA A 178 35.33 14.60 -11.12
C ALA A 178 35.30 13.19 -11.74
N TYR A 179 36.45 12.51 -11.80
CA TYR A 179 36.54 11.15 -12.32
C TYR A 179 35.84 10.10 -11.42
N ALA A 180 36.05 10.16 -10.11
CA ALA A 180 35.41 9.24 -9.18
C ALA A 180 33.88 9.40 -9.18
N THR A 181 33.40 10.63 -9.33
CA THR A 181 31.94 10.93 -9.38
C THR A 181 31.32 10.46 -10.70
N ASP A 182 32.00 10.57 -11.83
CA ASP A 182 31.55 10.03 -13.12
C ASP A 182 31.45 8.49 -13.06
N VAL A 183 32.44 7.82 -12.49
CA VAL A 183 32.43 6.34 -12.32
C VAL A 183 31.26 5.92 -11.41
N TYR A 184 31.05 6.62 -10.31
CA TYR A 184 29.94 6.33 -9.39
C TYR A 184 28.57 6.50 -10.07
N PHE A 185 28.41 7.56 -10.88
CA PHE A 185 27.16 7.80 -11.63
C PHE A 185 26.83 6.67 -12.61
N GLU A 186 27.81 6.21 -13.41
CA GLU A 186 27.61 5.11 -14.35
C GLU A 186 27.37 3.77 -13.61
N HIS A 187 28.02 3.56 -12.47
CA HIS A 187 27.79 2.41 -11.63
C HIS A 187 26.35 2.42 -11.06
N ALA A 188 25.90 3.53 -10.49
CA ALA A 188 24.55 3.71 -9.95
C ALA A 188 23.47 3.46 -11.02
N LYS A 189 23.67 3.98 -12.23
CA LYS A 189 22.77 3.76 -13.36
C LYS A 189 22.73 2.30 -13.81
N THR A 190 23.87 1.61 -13.82
CA THR A 190 23.95 0.19 -14.15
C THR A 190 23.26 -0.66 -13.07
N GLN A 191 23.47 -0.31 -11.81
CA GLN A 191 22.81 -0.96 -10.68
C GLN A 191 21.30 -0.78 -10.73
N ALA A 192 20.79 0.43 -10.99
CA ALA A 192 19.36 0.70 -11.15
C ALA A 192 18.73 -0.22 -12.21
N ARG A 193 19.37 -0.34 -13.40
CA ARG A 193 18.88 -1.23 -14.47
C ARG A 193 18.86 -2.72 -14.08
N ARG A 194 19.85 -3.16 -13.30
CA ARG A 194 19.86 -4.57 -12.79
C ARG A 194 18.72 -4.81 -11.83
N ILE A 195 18.49 -3.89 -10.91
CA ILE A 195 17.39 -3.98 -9.94
C ILE A 195 16.04 -3.95 -10.66
N GLU A 196 15.84 -3.08 -11.65
CA GLU A 196 14.62 -3.04 -12.45
C GLU A 196 14.31 -4.38 -13.12
N ARG A 197 15.30 -5.03 -13.70
CA ARG A 197 15.14 -6.37 -14.30
C ARG A 197 14.74 -7.43 -13.27
N SER A 198 15.42 -7.44 -12.12
CA SER A 198 15.10 -8.37 -11.03
C SER A 198 13.68 -8.15 -10.49
N LEU A 199 13.24 -6.91 -10.32
CA LEU A 199 11.88 -6.58 -9.88
C LEU A 199 10.83 -7.02 -10.92
N ALA A 200 11.13 -6.89 -12.22
CA ALA A 200 10.24 -7.36 -13.29
C ALA A 200 10.08 -8.90 -13.28
N GLU A 201 11.13 -9.65 -12.97
CA GLU A 201 11.05 -11.11 -12.80
C GLU A 201 10.23 -11.50 -11.58
N LEU A 202 10.40 -10.82 -10.45
CA LEU A 202 9.60 -11.03 -9.23
C LEU A 202 8.11 -10.71 -9.47
N SER A 203 7.79 -9.68 -10.27
CA SER A 203 6.41 -9.36 -10.63
C SER A 203 5.73 -10.52 -11.37
N LYS A 204 6.42 -11.17 -12.33
CA LYS A 204 5.89 -12.36 -13.03
C LYS A 204 5.64 -13.53 -12.08
N GLN A 205 6.54 -13.75 -11.12
CA GLN A 205 6.35 -14.81 -10.11
C GLN A 205 5.12 -14.53 -9.22
N ARG A 206 4.85 -13.27 -8.88
CA ARG A 206 3.64 -12.87 -8.14
C ARG A 206 2.37 -13.18 -8.92
N GLU A 207 2.33 -12.90 -10.23
CA GLU A 207 1.17 -13.23 -11.06
C GLU A 207 0.84 -14.73 -11.02
N VAL A 208 1.86 -15.59 -11.14
CA VAL A 208 1.68 -17.05 -11.02
C VAL A 208 1.16 -17.44 -9.63
N THR A 209 1.68 -16.83 -8.57
CA THR A 209 1.23 -17.09 -7.21
C THR A 209 -0.20 -16.64 -6.98
N ARG A 210 -0.60 -15.48 -7.54
CA ARG A 210 -1.97 -14.96 -7.50
C ARG A 210 -2.94 -15.89 -8.23
N ALA A 211 -2.56 -16.35 -9.43
CA ALA A 211 -3.37 -17.32 -10.19
C ALA A 211 -3.61 -18.60 -9.37
N LYS A 212 -2.57 -19.19 -8.77
CA LYS A 212 -2.70 -20.37 -7.90
C LYS A 212 -3.59 -20.12 -6.67
N ARG A 213 -3.55 -18.92 -6.06
CA ARG A 213 -4.44 -18.56 -4.94
C ARG A 213 -5.91 -18.52 -5.40
N ARG A 214 -6.18 -17.93 -6.59
CA ARG A 214 -7.53 -17.90 -7.18
C ARG A 214 -8.04 -19.30 -7.50
N GLU A 215 -7.22 -20.16 -8.12
CA GLU A 215 -7.55 -21.56 -8.41
C GLU A 215 -7.93 -22.33 -7.13
N LYS A 216 -7.30 -22.00 -6.00
CA LYS A 216 -7.61 -22.61 -4.69
C LYS A 216 -8.81 -21.94 -3.98
N GLY A 217 -9.54 -21.05 -4.63
CA GLY A 217 -10.73 -20.41 -4.07
C GLY A 217 -10.45 -19.37 -2.97
N TYR A 218 -9.22 -18.82 -2.87
CA TYR A 218 -8.94 -17.75 -1.93
C TYR A 218 -9.40 -16.41 -2.46
N SER A 219 -10.14 -15.66 -1.63
CA SER A 219 -10.45 -14.24 -1.86
C SER A 219 -9.45 -13.37 -1.11
N LEU A 220 -9.06 -12.25 -1.72
CA LEU A 220 -8.09 -11.31 -1.16
C LEU A 220 -8.79 -10.00 -0.76
N VAL A 221 -8.65 -9.62 0.50
CA VAL A 221 -9.06 -8.32 1.04
C VAL A 221 -7.79 -7.50 1.32
N SER A 222 -7.70 -6.29 0.81
CA SER A 222 -6.53 -5.45 1.02
C SER A 222 -6.86 -4.22 1.85
N LEU A 223 -6.00 -3.92 2.84
CA LEU A 223 -6.05 -2.71 3.64
C LEU A 223 -5.33 -1.59 2.89
N ALA A 224 -6.00 -0.47 2.70
CA ALA A 224 -5.46 0.74 2.11
C ALA A 224 -5.72 1.93 3.04
N GLY A 225 -4.97 3.01 2.91
CA GLY A 225 -5.18 4.23 3.70
C GLY A 225 -3.89 4.86 4.19
N TYR A 226 -3.99 6.03 4.78
CA TYR A 226 -2.83 6.79 5.25
C TYR A 226 -2.03 6.05 6.33
N THR A 227 -0.77 6.44 6.48
CA THR A 227 0.05 6.03 7.62
C THR A 227 -0.63 6.42 8.93
N ASN A 228 -0.47 5.59 9.95
CA ASN A 228 -1.10 5.77 11.28
C ASN A 228 -2.64 5.75 11.32
N ALA A 229 -3.34 5.31 10.26
CA ALA A 229 -4.79 5.10 10.30
C ALA A 229 -5.20 3.82 11.08
N GLY A 230 -4.23 3.03 11.54
CA GLY A 230 -4.45 1.81 12.31
C GLY A 230 -4.67 0.55 11.45
N LYS A 231 -4.15 0.51 10.21
CA LYS A 231 -4.27 -0.65 9.31
C LYS A 231 -3.70 -1.93 9.92
N SER A 232 -2.46 -1.88 10.42
CA SER A 232 -1.78 -3.05 11.02
C SER A 232 -2.45 -3.49 12.32
N ALA A 233 -2.97 -2.55 13.12
CA ALA A 233 -3.77 -2.87 14.30
C ALA A 233 -5.07 -3.59 13.94
N LEU A 234 -5.76 -3.12 12.90
CA LEU A 234 -6.97 -3.74 12.37
C LEU A 234 -6.69 -5.14 11.82
N MET A 235 -5.59 -5.32 11.08
CA MET A 235 -5.16 -6.62 10.59
C MET A 235 -4.89 -7.61 11.73
N ASN A 236 -4.21 -7.18 12.79
CA ASN A 236 -3.93 -8.02 13.94
C ASN A 236 -5.22 -8.53 14.60
N LYS A 237 -6.24 -7.67 14.71
CA LYS A 237 -7.53 -8.03 15.29
C LYS A 237 -8.36 -8.97 14.40
N LEU A 238 -8.29 -8.78 13.10
CA LEU A 238 -9.08 -9.59 12.16
C LEU A 238 -8.40 -10.92 11.80
N CYS A 239 -7.07 -11.05 11.98
CA CYS A 239 -6.30 -12.22 11.56
C CYS A 239 -5.67 -13.01 12.71
N ASP A 240 -6.06 -12.79 13.97
CA ASP A 240 -5.48 -13.43 15.18
C ASP A 240 -3.93 -13.44 15.14
N ALA A 241 -3.35 -12.32 14.78
CA ALA A 241 -1.93 -12.19 14.55
C ALA A 241 -1.31 -11.21 15.56
N SER A 242 -0.15 -11.53 16.06
CA SER A 242 0.68 -10.65 16.87
C SER A 242 1.77 -10.02 16.01
N VAL A 243 1.45 -9.01 15.21
CA VAL A 243 2.49 -8.13 14.65
C VAL A 243 2.69 -6.99 15.65
N GLU A 244 3.93 -6.64 15.92
CA GLU A 244 4.21 -5.43 16.67
C GLU A 244 3.53 -4.24 15.97
N VAL A 245 2.59 -3.62 16.68
CA VAL A 245 1.97 -2.37 16.24
C VAL A 245 2.90 -1.28 16.73
N ASP A 246 3.64 -0.68 15.81
CA ASP A 246 4.45 0.50 16.10
C ASP A 246 3.65 1.75 15.67
N ASP A 247 3.55 2.75 16.54
CA ASP A 247 2.92 4.04 16.25
C ASP A 247 3.73 4.90 15.26
N ARG A 248 4.83 4.36 14.75
CA ARG A 248 5.68 5.03 13.77
C ARG A 248 5.05 5.02 12.38
N LEU A 249 5.33 6.08 11.64
CA LEU A 249 4.92 6.18 10.24
C LEU A 249 5.61 5.07 9.42
N PHE A 250 4.86 4.42 8.52
CA PHE A 250 5.34 3.36 7.63
C PHE A 250 5.82 2.07 8.35
N SER A 251 5.15 1.68 9.43
CA SER A 251 5.44 0.41 10.13
C SER A 251 5.38 -0.83 9.23
N THR A 252 4.62 -0.78 8.14
CA THR A 252 4.50 -1.86 7.15
C THR A 252 5.03 -1.38 5.81
N LEU A 253 6.20 -1.90 5.39
CA LEU A 253 6.76 -1.65 4.05
C LEU A 253 6.64 -2.89 3.14
N SER A 254 6.62 -4.08 3.71
CA SER A 254 6.44 -5.34 3.00
C SER A 254 5.00 -5.81 3.14
N THR A 255 4.36 -6.18 2.02
CA THR A 255 3.00 -6.72 2.07
C THR A 255 2.96 -7.99 2.92
N THR A 256 2.20 -7.96 3.99
CA THR A 256 1.96 -9.13 4.83
C THR A 256 0.58 -9.69 4.51
N THR A 257 0.51 -10.95 4.09
CA THR A 257 -0.77 -11.61 3.79
C THR A 257 -1.08 -12.64 4.86
N ARG A 258 -2.29 -12.59 5.45
CA ARG A 258 -2.73 -13.50 6.51
C ARG A 258 -4.15 -13.94 6.29
N ARG A 259 -4.54 -15.08 6.88
CA ARG A 259 -5.92 -15.56 6.84
C ARG A 259 -6.76 -14.81 7.87
N VAL A 260 -7.95 -14.39 7.47
CA VAL A 260 -8.92 -13.76 8.38
C VAL A 260 -9.50 -14.83 9.31
N SER A 261 -9.55 -14.53 10.61
CA SER A 261 -9.98 -15.45 11.66
C SER A 261 -11.46 -15.26 11.98
N GLY A 262 -12.10 -16.34 12.47
CA GLY A 262 -13.49 -16.29 12.92
C GLY A 262 -14.52 -16.22 11.79
N ILE A 263 -14.12 -16.36 10.52
CA ILE A 263 -15.02 -16.43 9.37
C ILE A 263 -14.92 -17.80 8.68
N LYS A 264 -16.07 -18.29 8.17
CA LYS A 264 -16.09 -19.49 7.34
C LYS A 264 -15.57 -19.12 5.95
N GLY A 265 -14.55 -19.88 5.47
CA GLY A 265 -14.03 -19.73 4.12
C GLY A 265 -12.55 -19.33 4.02
N ASN A 266 -12.09 -19.14 2.79
CA ASN A 266 -10.68 -18.88 2.47
C ASN A 266 -10.48 -17.40 2.14
N VAL A 267 -10.55 -16.51 3.14
CA VAL A 267 -10.26 -15.09 2.97
C VAL A 267 -8.86 -14.78 3.47
N LEU A 268 -8.08 -14.18 2.61
CA LEU A 268 -6.77 -13.62 2.92
C LEU A 268 -6.89 -12.10 3.04
N MET A 269 -6.24 -11.54 4.04
CA MET A 269 -6.09 -10.10 4.21
C MET A 269 -4.64 -9.70 3.98
N SER A 270 -4.41 -8.64 3.22
CA SER A 270 -3.08 -8.06 3.03
C SER A 270 -3.02 -6.66 3.61
N ASP A 271 -1.98 -6.40 4.41
CA ASP A 271 -1.59 -5.05 4.81
C ASP A 271 -0.63 -4.47 3.77
N THR A 272 -0.75 -3.18 3.52
CA THR A 272 0.03 -2.48 2.50
C THR A 272 0.69 -1.23 3.08
N VAL A 273 1.64 -0.67 2.34
CA VAL A 273 2.26 0.61 2.67
C VAL A 273 1.20 1.69 2.82
N GLY A 274 1.27 2.46 3.91
CA GLY A 274 0.36 3.58 4.12
C GLY A 274 0.60 4.70 3.12
N PHE A 275 -0.48 5.33 2.66
CA PHE A 275 -0.40 6.55 1.87
C PHE A 275 0.20 7.69 2.71
N ILE A 276 0.86 8.60 2.04
CA ILE A 276 1.35 9.87 2.58
C ILE A 276 0.95 10.99 1.63
N LYS A 277 0.79 12.20 2.15
CA LYS A 277 0.47 13.39 1.36
C LYS A 277 1.55 13.62 0.30
N ASP A 278 1.17 13.96 -0.91
CA ASP A 278 2.07 14.38 -1.99
C ASP A 278 3.32 13.49 -2.19
N LEU A 279 3.09 12.14 -2.24
CA LEU A 279 4.17 11.20 -2.63
C LEU A 279 4.68 11.55 -4.03
N PRO A 280 6.00 11.75 -4.21
CA PRO A 280 6.57 11.95 -5.52
C PRO A 280 6.24 10.78 -6.46
N PRO A 281 5.91 11.04 -7.75
CA PRO A 281 5.59 9.99 -8.73
C PRO A 281 6.65 8.88 -8.81
N ASP A 282 7.93 9.24 -8.75
CA ASP A 282 9.05 8.29 -8.78
C ASP A 282 9.02 7.30 -7.60
N LEU A 283 8.54 7.73 -6.43
CA LEU A 283 8.35 6.86 -5.28
C LEU A 283 7.11 5.96 -5.45
N ILE A 284 6.02 6.49 -6.02
CA ILE A 284 4.83 5.69 -6.32
C ILE A 284 5.21 4.54 -7.26
N ASP A 285 6.01 4.80 -8.29
CA ASP A 285 6.47 3.79 -9.23
C ASP A 285 7.39 2.74 -8.58
N ALA A 286 8.25 3.15 -7.67
CA ALA A 286 9.09 2.21 -6.92
C ALA A 286 8.27 1.29 -6.00
N PHE A 287 7.13 1.76 -5.48
CA PHE A 287 6.23 0.99 -4.61
C PHE A 287 5.01 0.41 -5.33
N ASN A 288 4.94 0.51 -6.65
CA ASN A 288 3.83 -0.07 -7.43
C ASN A 288 3.57 -1.53 -7.09
N SER A 289 4.61 -2.32 -6.80
CA SER A 289 4.45 -3.73 -6.45
C SER A 289 3.72 -3.97 -5.11
N THR A 290 3.89 -3.08 -4.14
CA THR A 290 3.14 -3.15 -2.87
C THR A 290 1.73 -2.61 -3.01
N LEU A 291 1.54 -1.62 -3.89
CA LEU A 291 0.22 -1.10 -4.25
C LEU A 291 -0.54 -2.07 -5.18
N GLU A 292 0.17 -2.89 -5.97
CA GLU A 292 -0.44 -3.92 -6.81
C GLU A 292 -1.35 -4.88 -6.01
N GLU A 293 -0.98 -5.25 -4.77
CA GLU A 293 -1.83 -6.11 -3.93
C GLU A 293 -3.19 -5.45 -3.62
N ILE A 294 -3.25 -4.11 -3.53
CA ILE A 294 -4.51 -3.37 -3.41
C ILE A 294 -5.31 -3.50 -4.70
N PHE A 295 -4.65 -3.29 -5.85
CA PHE A 295 -5.32 -3.28 -7.15
C PHE A 295 -5.79 -4.67 -7.60
N TYR A 296 -5.21 -5.75 -7.10
CA TYR A 296 -5.62 -7.13 -7.37
C TYR A 296 -6.57 -7.72 -6.32
N ALA A 297 -6.85 -7.00 -5.23
CA ALA A 297 -7.76 -7.46 -4.18
C ALA A 297 -9.21 -7.57 -4.68
N ASP A 298 -9.95 -8.55 -4.19
CA ASP A 298 -11.38 -8.70 -4.46
C ASP A 298 -12.21 -7.64 -3.71
N MET A 299 -11.71 -7.18 -2.55
CA MET A 299 -12.26 -6.06 -1.76
C MET A 299 -11.15 -5.18 -1.19
N ILE A 300 -11.39 -3.88 -1.15
CA ILE A 300 -10.48 -2.90 -0.55
C ILE A 300 -11.14 -2.28 0.67
N LEU A 301 -10.44 -2.31 1.79
CA LEU A 301 -10.81 -1.62 3.01
C LEU A 301 -9.98 -0.34 3.10
N LEU A 302 -10.58 0.80 2.76
CA LEU A 302 -9.93 2.10 2.84
C LEU A 302 -10.07 2.65 4.26
N VAL A 303 -8.99 2.57 5.03
CA VAL A 303 -8.94 2.95 6.45
C VAL A 303 -8.50 4.39 6.62
N PHE A 304 -9.23 5.16 7.41
CA PHE A 304 -8.84 6.49 7.85
C PHE A 304 -8.97 6.63 9.37
N ASP A 305 -8.25 7.59 9.95
CA ASP A 305 -8.34 7.92 11.37
C ASP A 305 -9.52 8.87 11.59
N ALA A 306 -10.58 8.38 12.23
CA ALA A 306 -11.78 9.16 12.46
C ALA A 306 -11.64 10.17 13.62
N SER A 307 -10.54 10.13 14.38
CA SER A 307 -10.27 11.05 15.50
C SER A 307 -9.56 12.33 15.07
N GLU A 308 -9.09 12.42 13.82
CA GLU A 308 -8.46 13.62 13.28
C GLU A 308 -9.48 14.75 13.03
N SER A 309 -8.98 15.96 12.77
CA SER A 309 -9.85 17.09 12.42
C SER A 309 -10.60 16.84 11.11
N ASP A 310 -11.80 17.41 10.99
CA ASP A 310 -12.66 17.28 9.81
C ASP A 310 -11.90 17.59 8.51
N GLU A 311 -11.06 18.63 8.49
CA GLU A 311 -10.27 19.06 7.34
C GLU A 311 -9.22 18.02 6.92
N LEU A 312 -8.51 17.44 7.90
CA LEU A 312 -7.51 16.40 7.66
C LEU A 312 -8.15 15.11 7.16
N VAL A 313 -9.26 14.70 7.77
CA VAL A 313 -10.01 13.51 7.33
C VAL A 313 -10.44 13.66 5.88
N LEU A 314 -11.07 14.79 5.51
CA LEU A 314 -11.54 15.03 4.14
C LEU A 314 -10.39 15.10 3.13
N SER A 315 -9.30 15.78 3.47
CA SER A 315 -8.11 15.89 2.61
C SER A 315 -7.45 14.54 2.37
N LYS A 316 -7.26 13.73 3.42
CA LYS A 316 -6.66 12.40 3.34
C LYS A 316 -7.55 11.41 2.56
N LEU A 317 -8.86 11.42 2.79
CA LEU A 317 -9.81 10.58 2.08
C LEU A 317 -9.89 10.92 0.59
N SER A 318 -10.02 12.20 0.24
CA SER A 318 -10.07 12.62 -1.17
C SER A 318 -8.80 12.24 -1.93
N THR A 319 -7.63 12.38 -1.30
CA THR A 319 -6.36 11.96 -1.88
C THR A 319 -6.28 10.45 -2.04
N SER A 320 -6.70 9.68 -1.03
CA SER A 320 -6.70 8.21 -1.06
C SER A 320 -7.64 7.67 -2.14
N LEU A 321 -8.86 8.20 -2.23
CA LEU A 321 -9.83 7.82 -3.25
C LEU A 321 -9.31 8.14 -4.66
N ARG A 322 -8.70 9.31 -4.86
CA ARG A 322 -8.11 9.69 -6.14
C ARG A 322 -7.02 8.71 -6.58
N ILE A 323 -6.14 8.28 -5.67
CA ILE A 323 -5.09 7.30 -5.95
C ILE A 323 -5.72 5.95 -6.31
N LEU A 324 -6.69 5.47 -5.54
CA LEU A 324 -7.33 4.18 -5.80
C LEU A 324 -8.09 4.20 -7.12
N LEU A 325 -8.95 5.18 -7.34
CA LEU A 325 -9.82 5.27 -8.51
C LEU A 325 -9.07 5.53 -9.82
N SER A 326 -7.82 6.03 -9.76
CA SER A 326 -6.99 6.18 -10.96
C SER A 326 -6.59 4.84 -11.59
N LYS A 327 -6.69 3.72 -10.85
CA LYS A 327 -6.22 2.39 -11.29
C LYS A 327 -7.25 1.26 -11.12
N ILE A 328 -8.42 1.56 -10.54
CA ILE A 328 -9.45 0.55 -10.25
C ILE A 328 -10.73 0.91 -10.99
N GLU A 329 -11.16 0.03 -11.92
CA GLU A 329 -12.36 0.28 -12.71
C GLU A 329 -13.64 -0.27 -12.07
N SER A 330 -13.58 -1.36 -11.29
CA SER A 330 -14.77 -1.99 -10.68
C SER A 330 -14.38 -2.93 -9.54
N ARG A 331 -14.20 -2.40 -8.34
CA ARG A 331 -13.89 -3.19 -7.13
C ARG A 331 -14.79 -2.80 -5.98
N SER A 332 -15.06 -3.74 -5.07
CA SER A 332 -15.75 -3.44 -3.83
C SER A 332 -14.82 -2.65 -2.90
N ILE A 333 -15.19 -1.41 -2.60
CA ILE A 333 -14.49 -0.56 -1.64
C ILE A 333 -15.41 -0.33 -0.45
N ILE A 334 -14.91 -0.60 0.75
CA ILE A 334 -15.54 -0.19 2.01
C ILE A 334 -14.63 0.83 2.67
N VAL A 335 -15.17 1.96 3.05
CA VAL A 335 -14.44 3.01 3.76
C VAL A 335 -14.61 2.79 5.26
N LEU A 336 -13.49 2.70 5.99
CA LEU A 336 -13.46 2.40 7.42
C LEU A 336 -12.93 3.58 8.22
N GLY A 337 -13.78 4.20 9.03
CA GLY A 337 -13.36 5.16 10.05
C GLY A 337 -12.92 4.41 11.30
N ASN A 338 -11.61 4.28 11.49
CA ASN A 338 -11.02 3.62 12.65
C ASN A 338 -10.80 4.61 13.82
N LYS A 339 -10.45 4.10 14.98
CA LYS A 339 -10.18 4.85 16.23
C LYS A 339 -11.40 5.58 16.80
N ILE A 340 -12.61 5.04 16.60
CA ILE A 340 -13.83 5.65 17.15
C ILE A 340 -13.90 5.62 18.67
N ASP A 341 -13.08 4.81 19.33
CA ASP A 341 -12.87 4.80 20.78
C ASP A 341 -12.35 6.15 21.30
N LEU A 342 -11.60 6.90 20.47
CA LEU A 342 -11.12 8.25 20.79
C LEU A 342 -12.17 9.35 20.56
N ILE A 343 -13.32 9.02 19.96
CA ILE A 343 -14.37 9.98 19.62
C ILE A 343 -15.54 9.83 20.59
N PRO A 344 -15.97 10.91 21.28
CA PRO A 344 -17.18 10.92 22.08
C PRO A 344 -18.40 10.46 21.28
N LEU A 345 -19.26 9.61 21.85
CA LEU A 345 -20.44 9.00 21.21
C LEU A 345 -21.30 10.04 20.45
N ARG A 346 -21.52 11.22 21.06
CA ARG A 346 -22.29 12.33 20.48
C ARG A 346 -21.71 12.89 19.17
N LEU A 347 -20.40 12.72 18.93
CA LEU A 347 -19.72 13.24 17.75
C LEU A 347 -19.61 12.18 16.64
N ARG A 348 -19.74 10.89 16.94
CA ARG A 348 -19.61 9.79 15.96
C ARG A 348 -20.59 9.95 14.78
N LYS A 349 -21.85 10.35 15.06
CA LYS A 349 -22.85 10.58 14.01
C LYS A 349 -22.47 11.77 13.11
N ARG A 350 -21.88 12.81 13.68
CA ARG A 350 -21.39 13.98 12.90
C ARG A 350 -20.28 13.56 11.93
N VAL A 351 -19.26 12.83 12.43
CA VAL A 351 -18.16 12.31 11.59
C VAL A 351 -18.70 11.39 10.51
N PHE A 352 -19.65 10.50 10.85
CA PHE A 352 -20.29 9.62 9.87
C PHE A 352 -20.94 10.43 8.75
N ASN A 353 -21.81 11.38 9.05
CA ASN A 353 -22.54 12.19 8.06
C ASN A 353 -21.59 13.02 7.18
N LEU A 354 -20.53 13.58 7.79
CA LEU A 354 -19.52 14.36 7.07
C LEU A 354 -18.81 13.49 6.03
N VAL A 355 -18.32 12.35 6.43
CA VAL A 355 -17.55 11.45 5.57
C VAL A 355 -18.44 10.78 4.53
N GLU A 356 -19.65 10.32 4.90
CA GLU A 356 -20.60 9.69 3.99
C GLU A 356 -20.89 10.54 2.76
N SER A 357 -21.00 11.86 2.93
CA SER A 357 -21.26 12.79 1.82
C SER A 357 -20.15 12.80 0.75
N VAL A 358 -18.91 12.51 1.15
CA VAL A 358 -17.72 12.54 0.29
C VAL A 358 -17.41 11.18 -0.32
N VAL A 359 -17.69 10.09 0.43
CA VAL A 359 -17.30 8.76 0.00
C VAL A 359 -18.36 8.04 -0.85
N LYS A 360 -19.58 8.58 -0.97
CA LYS A 360 -20.62 7.99 -1.86
C LYS A 360 -20.05 7.79 -3.27
N PRO A 361 -20.30 6.63 -3.91
CA PRO A 361 -21.28 5.59 -3.57
C PRO A 361 -20.76 4.48 -2.63
N TYR A 362 -19.57 4.60 -2.05
CA TYR A 362 -18.97 3.55 -1.24
C TYR A 362 -19.62 3.46 0.15
N GLU A 363 -19.64 2.25 0.70
CA GLU A 363 -20.16 1.98 2.03
C GLU A 363 -19.17 2.51 3.09
N LEU A 364 -19.69 3.18 4.12
CA LEU A 364 -18.92 3.70 5.25
C LEU A 364 -19.26 2.91 6.51
N LEU A 365 -18.23 2.42 7.20
CA LEU A 365 -18.33 1.81 8.52
C LEU A 365 -17.42 2.53 9.50
N LEU A 366 -17.89 2.69 10.73
CA LEU A 366 -17.06 3.19 11.83
C LEU A 366 -16.67 2.01 12.73
N VAL A 367 -15.37 1.89 13.01
CA VAL A 367 -14.79 0.75 13.75
C VAL A 367 -13.74 1.22 14.75
N SER A 368 -13.45 0.36 15.74
CA SER A 368 -12.27 0.51 16.58
C SER A 368 -11.48 -0.79 16.61
N SER A 369 -10.21 -0.72 16.26
CA SER A 369 -9.28 -1.85 16.42
C SER A 369 -8.88 -2.09 17.89
N VAL A 370 -9.19 -1.18 18.81
CA VAL A 370 -8.91 -1.27 20.25
C VAL A 370 -10.09 -1.81 21.02
N SER A 371 -11.27 -1.15 20.93
CA SER A 371 -12.50 -1.56 21.61
C SER A 371 -13.29 -2.64 20.87
N GLU A 372 -12.90 -3.00 19.66
CA GLU A 372 -13.53 -3.98 18.77
C GLU A 372 -14.95 -3.57 18.29
N ASP A 373 -15.39 -2.34 18.59
CA ASP A 373 -16.65 -1.78 18.10
C ASP A 373 -16.71 -1.89 16.57
N GLY A 374 -17.82 -2.42 16.03
CA GLY A 374 -18.07 -2.52 14.60
C GLY A 374 -17.32 -3.62 13.84
N LEU A 375 -16.39 -4.37 14.49
CA LEU A 375 -15.63 -5.43 13.83
C LEU A 375 -16.49 -6.62 13.41
N ASP A 376 -17.55 -6.94 14.14
CA ASP A 376 -18.44 -8.04 13.76
C ASP A 376 -19.18 -7.72 12.46
N ILE A 377 -19.69 -6.50 12.31
CA ILE A 377 -20.33 -6.03 11.07
C ILE A 377 -19.31 -6.08 9.92
N LEU A 378 -18.07 -5.65 10.17
CA LEU A 378 -17.00 -5.71 9.19
C LEU A 378 -16.69 -7.15 8.76
N LYS A 379 -16.63 -8.12 9.72
CA LYS A 379 -16.44 -9.54 9.41
C LYS A 379 -17.56 -10.10 8.55
N GLU A 380 -18.82 -9.75 8.82
CA GLU A 380 -19.96 -10.12 7.97
C GLU A 380 -19.82 -9.59 6.54
N LYS A 381 -19.35 -8.34 6.38
CA LYS A 381 -19.11 -7.76 5.06
C LYS A 381 -17.95 -8.46 4.33
N ILE A 382 -16.87 -8.78 5.05
CA ILE A 382 -15.74 -9.52 4.51
C ILE A 382 -16.18 -10.93 4.06
N MET A 383 -17.08 -11.61 4.79
CA MET A 383 -17.61 -12.89 4.36
C MET A 383 -18.36 -12.80 3.02
N LYS A 384 -19.06 -11.70 2.78
CA LYS A 384 -19.79 -11.48 1.51
C LYS A 384 -18.86 -11.35 0.29
N VAL A 385 -17.57 -11.08 0.49
CA VAL A 385 -16.58 -11.10 -0.62
C VAL A 385 -16.45 -12.47 -1.26
N GLN A 386 -16.66 -13.52 -0.50
CA GLN A 386 -16.75 -14.88 -1.03
C GLN A 386 -18.09 -15.13 -1.78
N GLY A 387 -19.03 -14.25 -1.62
CA GLY A 387 -20.44 -14.40 -2.00
C GLY A 387 -20.81 -13.94 -3.40
N HIS A 388 -19.90 -13.76 -4.33
CA HIS A 388 -20.22 -13.87 -5.75
C HIS A 388 -20.11 -15.34 -6.17
N SER A 389 -20.63 -16.23 -5.31
CA SER A 389 -20.73 -17.64 -5.61
C SER A 389 -22.05 -17.87 -6.35
N LEU A 390 -21.90 -18.33 -7.57
CA LEU A 390 -23.01 -18.91 -8.30
C LEU A 390 -23.42 -20.17 -7.56
N ILE A 391 -24.71 -20.29 -7.20
CA ILE A 391 -25.24 -21.52 -6.66
C ILE A 391 -25.67 -22.38 -7.83
N ILE A 392 -25.07 -23.55 -7.95
CA ILE A 392 -25.45 -24.58 -8.91
C ILE A 392 -26.15 -25.68 -8.12
N GLU A 393 -27.40 -25.95 -8.48
CA GLU A 393 -28.15 -27.08 -7.95
C GLU A 393 -28.18 -28.16 -9.02
N ALA A 394 -27.79 -29.37 -8.66
CA ALA A 394 -27.83 -30.50 -9.56
C ALA A 394 -28.54 -31.70 -8.90
N VAL A 395 -29.34 -32.40 -9.67
CA VAL A 395 -29.92 -33.67 -9.29
C VAL A 395 -29.30 -34.76 -10.13
N MET A 396 -28.71 -35.78 -9.47
CA MET A 396 -28.00 -36.86 -10.15
C MET A 396 -28.29 -38.21 -9.50
N PRO A 397 -28.15 -39.34 -10.24
CA PRO A 397 -28.29 -40.68 -9.65
C PRO A 397 -27.23 -40.87 -8.55
N LEU A 398 -27.56 -41.59 -7.49
CA LEU A 398 -26.65 -41.90 -6.39
C LEU A 398 -25.67 -42.98 -6.85
N THR A 399 -24.52 -42.58 -7.35
CA THR A 399 -23.42 -43.45 -7.81
C THR A 399 -22.11 -43.10 -7.12
N ASP A 400 -21.10 -43.98 -7.20
CA ASP A 400 -19.76 -43.71 -6.65
C ASP A 400 -19.09 -42.49 -7.35
N GLU A 401 -19.51 -42.22 -8.58
CA GLU A 401 -19.03 -41.05 -9.36
C GLU A 401 -19.42 -39.73 -8.72
N VAL A 402 -20.61 -39.64 -8.08
CA VAL A 402 -21.06 -38.45 -7.36
C VAL A 402 -20.14 -38.12 -6.18
N TYR A 403 -19.75 -39.13 -5.41
CA TYR A 403 -18.84 -38.93 -4.28
C TYR A 403 -17.42 -38.57 -4.75
N SER A 404 -16.95 -39.22 -5.84
CA SER A 404 -15.67 -38.90 -6.48
C SER A 404 -15.65 -37.45 -6.99
N LEU A 405 -16.70 -37.02 -7.70
CA LEU A 405 -16.88 -35.65 -8.19
C LEU A 405 -16.94 -34.64 -7.03
N ALA A 406 -17.72 -34.94 -6.00
CA ALA A 406 -17.79 -34.09 -4.81
C ALA A 406 -16.42 -33.94 -4.12
N SER A 407 -15.65 -35.02 -4.05
CA SER A 407 -14.30 -34.99 -3.49
C SER A 407 -13.34 -34.15 -4.35
N HIS A 408 -13.43 -34.28 -5.67
CA HIS A 408 -12.60 -33.53 -6.62
C HIS A 408 -12.91 -32.02 -6.60
N LEU A 409 -14.19 -31.66 -6.55
CA LEU A 409 -14.64 -30.27 -6.56
C LEU A 409 -14.49 -29.54 -5.20
N ARG A 410 -14.27 -30.26 -4.08
CA ARG A 410 -14.06 -29.66 -2.75
C ARG A 410 -12.84 -28.73 -2.69
N SER A 411 -11.90 -28.86 -3.61
CA SER A 411 -10.73 -27.99 -3.69
C SER A 411 -11.05 -26.62 -4.32
N SER A 412 -12.15 -26.53 -5.11
CA SER A 412 -12.53 -25.33 -5.90
C SER A 412 -13.92 -24.78 -5.59
N ALA A 413 -14.77 -25.55 -4.87
CA ALA A 413 -16.15 -25.15 -4.57
C ALA A 413 -16.61 -25.69 -3.20
N GLU A 414 -17.58 -25.01 -2.58
CA GLU A 414 -18.26 -25.51 -1.40
C GLU A 414 -19.41 -26.43 -1.85
N ILE A 415 -19.39 -27.68 -1.40
CA ILE A 415 -20.36 -28.68 -1.84
C ILE A 415 -21.15 -29.19 -0.65
N SER A 416 -22.47 -29.13 -0.77
CA SER A 416 -23.44 -29.80 0.11
C SER A 416 -24.14 -30.87 -0.69
N LEU A 417 -24.14 -32.12 -0.18
CA LEU A 417 -24.76 -33.25 -0.80
C LEU A 417 -25.85 -33.79 0.12
N LYS A 418 -27.06 -33.91 -0.39
CA LYS A 418 -28.21 -34.44 0.31
C LYS A 418 -28.79 -35.59 -0.51
N VAL A 419 -29.08 -36.70 0.13
CA VAL A 419 -29.70 -37.88 -0.52
C VAL A 419 -31.21 -37.86 -0.28
N VAL A 420 -31.98 -37.82 -1.36
CA VAL A 420 -33.42 -37.77 -1.33
C VAL A 420 -33.98 -38.75 -2.37
N GLY A 421 -34.80 -39.72 -1.96
CA GLY A 421 -35.51 -40.62 -2.88
C GLY A 421 -34.64 -41.43 -3.84
N GLY A 422 -33.42 -41.81 -3.42
CA GLY A 422 -32.47 -42.57 -4.28
C GLY A 422 -31.65 -41.70 -5.26
N HIS A 423 -31.79 -40.38 -5.20
CA HIS A 423 -31.02 -39.42 -5.96
C HIS A 423 -30.18 -38.56 -5.03
N ALA A 424 -29.06 -38.05 -5.54
CA ALA A 424 -28.25 -37.06 -4.86
C ALA A 424 -28.65 -35.66 -5.33
N GLU A 425 -29.10 -34.83 -4.39
CA GLU A 425 -29.22 -33.40 -4.59
C GLU A 425 -27.87 -32.75 -4.19
N VAL A 426 -27.18 -32.17 -5.17
CA VAL A 426 -25.86 -31.55 -4.98
C VAL A 426 -26.02 -30.06 -5.12
N LEU A 427 -25.71 -29.33 -4.05
CA LEU A 427 -25.68 -27.88 -4.05
C LEU A 427 -24.20 -27.44 -4.03
N ILE A 428 -23.78 -26.74 -5.07
CA ILE A 428 -22.41 -26.29 -5.27
C ILE A 428 -22.38 -24.76 -5.30
N ARG A 429 -21.58 -24.19 -4.40
CA ARG A 429 -21.26 -22.78 -4.42
C ARG A 429 -19.89 -22.59 -5.04
N CYS A 430 -19.82 -21.93 -6.18
CA CYS A 430 -18.57 -21.71 -6.92
C CYS A 430 -18.50 -20.28 -7.46
N LYS A 431 -17.33 -19.87 -7.87
CA LYS A 431 -17.16 -18.59 -8.58
C LYS A 431 -17.81 -18.63 -9.97
N PRO A 432 -18.34 -17.50 -10.48
CA PRO A 432 -18.93 -17.45 -11.81
C PRO A 432 -18.00 -17.94 -12.93
N GLU A 433 -16.70 -17.67 -12.81
CA GLU A 433 -15.64 -18.09 -13.74
C GLU A 433 -15.45 -19.62 -13.79
N ASP A 434 -15.73 -20.34 -12.70
CA ASP A 434 -15.62 -21.80 -12.60
C ASP A 434 -16.93 -22.51 -12.99
N SER A 435 -18.04 -21.79 -13.08
CA SER A 435 -19.37 -22.33 -13.26
C SER A 435 -19.51 -23.19 -14.52
N GLY A 436 -18.98 -22.71 -15.66
CA GLY A 436 -19.05 -23.45 -16.92
C GLY A 436 -18.33 -24.81 -16.85
N LYS A 437 -17.16 -24.84 -16.19
CA LYS A 437 -16.38 -26.06 -16.00
C LYS A 437 -17.10 -27.03 -15.05
N ILE A 438 -17.67 -26.51 -13.95
CA ILE A 438 -18.41 -27.31 -12.97
C ILE A 438 -19.69 -27.88 -13.60
N ILE A 439 -20.46 -27.06 -14.34
CA ILE A 439 -21.66 -27.51 -15.06
C ILE A 439 -21.32 -28.64 -16.06
N SER A 440 -20.22 -28.48 -16.79
CA SER A 440 -19.75 -29.51 -17.73
C SER A 440 -19.39 -30.83 -17.01
N LEU A 441 -18.72 -30.75 -15.86
CA LEU A 441 -18.39 -31.91 -15.03
C LEU A 441 -19.62 -32.58 -14.43
N LEU A 442 -20.62 -31.82 -14.01
CA LEU A 442 -21.89 -32.35 -13.50
C LEU A 442 -22.66 -33.14 -14.58
N TYR A 443 -22.77 -32.60 -15.80
CA TYR A 443 -23.39 -33.32 -16.90
C TYR A 443 -22.58 -34.56 -17.30
N GLY A 444 -21.24 -34.48 -17.27
CA GLY A 444 -20.35 -35.63 -17.53
C GLY A 444 -20.51 -36.76 -16.51
N ALA A 445 -20.87 -36.43 -15.26
CA ALA A 445 -21.13 -37.38 -14.18
C ALA A 445 -22.63 -37.80 -14.07
N GLY A 446 -23.43 -37.52 -15.13
CA GLY A 446 -24.83 -38.01 -15.22
C GLY A 446 -25.87 -37.14 -14.53
N ALA A 447 -25.63 -35.84 -14.33
CA ALA A 447 -26.64 -34.94 -13.80
C ALA A 447 -27.87 -34.85 -14.72
N VAL A 448 -29.04 -35.12 -14.14
CA VAL A 448 -30.34 -35.11 -14.83
C VAL A 448 -30.89 -33.68 -14.96
N LYS A 449 -30.61 -32.84 -13.96
CA LYS A 449 -31.06 -31.47 -13.90
C LYS A 449 -29.95 -30.61 -13.29
N VAL A 450 -29.60 -29.52 -13.93
CA VAL A 450 -28.67 -28.51 -13.41
C VAL A 450 -29.33 -27.14 -13.53
N SER A 451 -29.46 -26.42 -12.41
CA SER A 451 -29.93 -25.05 -12.36
C SER A 451 -28.84 -24.16 -11.73
N SER A 452 -28.72 -22.94 -12.19
CA SER A 452 -27.76 -21.97 -11.65
C SER A 452 -28.50 -20.68 -11.32
N ASN A 453 -28.44 -20.27 -10.03
CA ASN A 453 -28.90 -18.98 -9.58
C ASN A 453 -27.70 -18.17 -9.06
N SER A 454 -27.54 -16.94 -9.56
CA SER A 454 -26.64 -16.00 -8.88
C SER A 454 -27.33 -15.51 -7.61
N GLU A 455 -26.70 -15.62 -6.44
CA GLU A 455 -27.06 -14.84 -5.26
C GLU A 455 -26.76 -13.34 -5.52
N LEU A 456 -27.45 -12.74 -6.50
CA LEU A 456 -27.52 -11.29 -6.58
C LEU A 456 -28.51 -10.84 -5.52
N SER A 457 -28.05 -9.97 -4.65
CA SER A 457 -28.87 -9.19 -3.72
C SER A 457 -30.20 -8.85 -4.35
N GLU A 458 -31.27 -9.10 -3.62
CA GLU A 458 -32.58 -8.52 -3.92
C GLU A 458 -32.41 -7.03 -4.18
N ALA A 459 -32.61 -6.65 -5.43
CA ALA A 459 -32.80 -5.25 -5.77
C ALA A 459 -33.99 -4.76 -4.95
N PRO A 460 -33.96 -3.58 -4.33
CA PRO A 460 -35.12 -3.05 -3.65
C PRO A 460 -36.27 -2.97 -4.66
N PRO A 461 -37.51 -3.31 -4.25
CA PRO A 461 -38.64 -3.34 -5.16
C PRO A 461 -38.75 -1.98 -5.85
N SER A 462 -38.68 -2.01 -7.17
CA SER A 462 -38.95 -0.88 -8.03
C SER A 462 -40.31 -0.30 -7.61
N ARG A 463 -40.32 0.92 -7.11
CA ARG A 463 -41.55 1.69 -6.90
C ARG A 463 -42.24 1.76 -8.26
N GLU A 464 -43.32 1.01 -8.40
CA GLU A 464 -44.30 1.21 -9.46
C GLU A 464 -44.73 2.68 -9.42
N LEU A 465 -44.39 3.40 -10.47
CA LEU A 465 -45.00 4.65 -10.83
C LEU A 465 -46.49 4.39 -11.07
N GLN A 466 -47.32 4.62 -10.05
CA GLN A 466 -48.76 4.74 -10.25
C GLN A 466 -48.98 5.91 -11.23
N SER A 467 -49.25 5.56 -12.45
CA SER A 467 -49.85 6.44 -13.44
C SER A 467 -51.23 6.84 -12.96
N THR A 468 -51.35 8.04 -12.37
CA THR A 468 -52.64 8.68 -12.17
C THR A 468 -53.18 9.04 -13.55
N GLY A 469 -54.11 8.23 -14.02
CA GLY A 469 -54.95 8.54 -15.15
C GLY A 469 -55.75 9.79 -14.85
N ASN A 470 -55.61 10.77 -15.66
CA ASN A 470 -56.40 11.98 -15.67
C ASN A 470 -57.57 11.72 -16.65
N GLU A 471 -58.72 11.21 -16.12
CA GLU A 471 -59.95 11.22 -16.88
C GLU A 471 -60.69 12.55 -16.67
N GLY A 472 -61.08 13.10 -17.76
CA GLY A 472 -61.69 14.41 -17.90
C GLY A 472 -63.05 14.55 -17.21
N ALA A 473 -63.34 15.76 -16.82
CA ALA A 473 -64.69 16.21 -16.48
C ALA A 473 -65.16 17.24 -17.51
N PRO A 474 -66.43 17.13 -17.94
CA PRO A 474 -66.96 18.10 -18.91
C PRO A 474 -67.53 19.35 -18.28
N LEU A 475 -67.59 20.35 -19.12
CA LEU A 475 -68.18 21.67 -18.95
C LEU A 475 -69.58 21.69 -18.30
N SER A 476 -69.74 22.63 -17.37
CA SER A 476 -70.90 23.58 -17.31
C SER A 476 -70.55 24.74 -16.37
#